data_036fd2ab96339eb74314f674ad900770
#
_entry.id   036fd2ab96339eb74314f674ad900770
#
_cell.length_a   1.000
_cell.length_b   1.000
_cell.length_c   1.000
_cell.angle_alpha   90.00
_cell.angle_beta   90.00
_cell.angle_gamma   90.00
#
_symmetry.space_group_name_H-M   'P 1'
#
loop_
_entity.id
_entity.type
_entity.pdbx_description
1 polymer ?
#
loop_
_entity_poly.entity_id
_entity_poly.type
_entity_poly.pdbx_seq_one_letter_code
_entity_poly.pdbx_strand_id
1 'polypeptide(L)'
;SFDAKEGTVCNSPAAGKDDFNGADFGDIFGDIFGDIFGGGRSRGARNNGPMKGANIRTSVHITFEEAVFGCKKEIDLTVKETCKTCNGSGAKPGTSPETCTKCGGKGQVVFTQQSFFGTVRNVQTCPDCQGTGKVIKDKCPDCRGTGYIPMKKRYAVDIPAGIDNGQSTRMPGLGEPGVNGGPRGDVLVEVIVGRHPIFQRQDFDIFSTVPISFAVAALGGEVLIDTVDGKVVYDVKAGTQTDTKIRLRGKGVPSWRNKDVRGDHYVTLVVQTPDKLKPEAKELLKQFDALTGDSLNAVKKATESGEGESRENDSRDGKKKKFWK
;
A
#
# COMPACT_ATOMS: atom_id res chain seq x y z
N SER A 1 -38.20 -27.55 32.06
CA SER A 1 -39.52 -27.23 31.48
C SER A 1 -39.29 -26.23 30.34
N PHE A 2 -39.33 -26.75 29.10
CA PHE A 2 -40.38 -26.57 28.09
C PHE A 2 -40.55 -25.09 27.68
N ASP A 3 -40.48 -24.70 26.41
CA ASP A 3 -41.15 -25.22 25.21
C ASP A 3 -40.48 -24.76 23.91
N ALA A 4 -40.51 -25.60 22.93
CA ALA A 4 -40.33 -25.37 21.53
C ALA A 4 -41.65 -24.84 20.89
N LYS A 5 -41.58 -23.95 19.88
CA LYS A 5 -42.57 -23.85 18.78
C LYS A 5 -41.98 -23.13 17.58
N GLU A 6 -41.77 -23.84 16.50
CA GLU A 6 -42.47 -23.76 15.20
C GLU A 6 -42.31 -22.39 14.49
N GLY A 7 -41.53 -22.27 13.41
CA GLY A 7 -41.86 -22.74 12.10
C GLY A 7 -42.75 -21.72 11.35
N THR A 8 -42.15 -20.81 10.54
CA THR A 8 -42.92 -20.12 9.51
C THR A 8 -42.09 -19.90 8.25
N VAL A 9 -42.55 -20.59 7.22
CA VAL A 9 -42.13 -20.47 5.84
C VAL A 9 -42.62 -19.15 5.30
N CYS A 10 -41.73 -18.31 4.78
CA CYS A 10 -42.11 -17.10 4.08
C CYS A 10 -42.20 -17.35 2.57
N ASN A 11 -43.42 -17.35 2.11
CA ASN A 11 -43.88 -17.32 0.74
C ASN A 11 -43.59 -15.93 0.12
N SER A 12 -43.08 -15.91 -1.09
CA SER A 12 -43.01 -14.68 -1.91
C SER A 12 -44.40 -14.39 -2.49
N PRO A 13 -44.74 -13.11 -2.59
CA PRO A 13 -45.66 -12.70 -3.66
C PRO A 13 -44.98 -11.74 -4.64
N ALA A 14 -45.50 -11.85 -5.86
CA ALA A 14 -45.10 -11.15 -7.06
C ALA A 14 -45.44 -9.65 -7.05
N ALA A 15 -44.65 -8.93 -7.87
CA ALA A 15 -44.98 -7.72 -8.62
C ALA A 15 -45.83 -6.63 -7.94
N GLY A 16 -45.16 -5.60 -7.49
CA GLY A 16 -45.69 -4.24 -7.32
C GLY A 16 -44.83 -3.27 -8.09
N LYS A 17 -45.37 -2.63 -9.09
CA LYS A 17 -44.87 -1.40 -9.71
C LYS A 17 -45.03 -0.31 -8.66
N ASP A 18 -43.93 0.28 -8.24
CA ASP A 18 -44.00 1.61 -7.62
C ASP A 18 -42.69 2.38 -7.85
N ASP A 19 -42.86 3.47 -8.54
CA ASP A 19 -42.12 4.74 -8.52
C ASP A 19 -40.63 4.73 -8.14
N PHE A 20 -39.82 4.56 -9.15
CA PHE A 20 -38.43 5.02 -9.11
C PHE A 20 -38.42 6.53 -9.27
N ASN A 21 -38.41 7.23 -8.15
CA ASN A 21 -38.27 8.69 -8.08
C ASN A 21 -36.88 9.09 -8.62
N GLY A 22 -36.88 9.59 -9.86
CA GLY A 22 -35.69 9.96 -10.62
C GLY A 22 -35.08 11.27 -10.17
N ALA A 23 -34.43 11.31 -9.01
CA ALA A 23 -33.78 12.52 -8.51
C ALA A 23 -32.24 12.44 -8.46
N ASP A 24 -31.60 11.26 -8.58
CA ASP A 24 -30.15 11.14 -8.40
C ASP A 24 -29.35 10.78 -9.66
N PHE A 25 -30.00 10.43 -10.75
CA PHE A 25 -29.32 10.13 -12.03
C PHE A 25 -29.16 11.35 -12.94
N GLY A 26 -29.84 12.44 -12.65
CA GLY A 26 -29.79 13.69 -13.42
C GLY A 26 -28.50 14.47 -13.24
N ASP A 27 -27.95 14.48 -12.04
CA ASP A 27 -26.77 15.30 -11.71
C ASP A 27 -25.48 14.73 -12.28
N ILE A 28 -25.31 13.41 -12.34
CA ILE A 28 -24.08 12.81 -12.89
C ILE A 28 -24.08 12.81 -14.42
N PHE A 29 -25.26 12.69 -15.07
CA PHE A 29 -25.36 12.80 -16.53
C PHE A 29 -25.44 14.23 -17.03
N GLY A 30 -25.90 15.17 -16.21
CA GLY A 30 -25.95 16.60 -16.54
C GLY A 30 -24.58 17.20 -16.72
N ASP A 31 -23.62 16.86 -15.86
CA ASP A 31 -22.25 17.41 -15.90
C ASP A 31 -21.41 16.84 -17.06
N ILE A 32 -21.64 15.61 -17.50
CA ILE A 32 -20.85 15.00 -18.59
C ILE A 32 -21.46 15.31 -19.97
N PHE A 33 -22.79 15.31 -20.08
CA PHE A 33 -23.48 15.56 -21.37
C PHE A 33 -23.78 17.03 -21.62
N GLY A 34 -23.96 17.85 -20.57
CA GLY A 34 -24.15 19.29 -20.70
C GLY A 34 -22.95 20.01 -21.31
N ASP A 35 -21.75 19.48 -21.10
CA ASP A 35 -20.49 20.06 -21.61
C ASP A 35 -20.21 19.68 -23.09
N ILE A 36 -20.85 18.62 -23.62
CA ILE A 36 -20.65 18.14 -24.99
C ILE A 36 -21.76 18.62 -25.97
N PHE A 37 -23.00 18.79 -25.49
CA PHE A 37 -24.14 19.10 -26.35
C PHE A 37 -24.87 20.41 -26.06
N GLY A 38 -24.62 21.05 -24.91
CA GLY A 38 -25.20 22.35 -24.55
C GLY A 38 -24.35 23.48 -25.06
N GLY A 39 -24.87 24.23 -26.06
CA GLY A 39 -24.22 25.29 -26.78
C GLY A 39 -23.41 26.27 -25.94
N GLY A 40 -22.17 26.50 -26.34
CA GLY A 40 -21.51 27.80 -26.32
C GLY A 40 -21.33 28.47 -24.96
N ARG A 41 -20.79 27.80 -23.93
CA ARG A 41 -20.04 28.51 -22.88
C ARG A 41 -18.57 28.41 -23.19
N SER A 42 -18.01 29.53 -23.54
CA SER A 42 -16.59 29.75 -23.79
C SER A 42 -15.80 29.05 -22.72
N ARG A 43 -14.99 28.04 -23.11
CA ARG A 43 -13.88 27.54 -22.27
C ARG A 43 -13.11 28.78 -21.85
N GLY A 44 -13.30 29.17 -20.61
CA GLY A 44 -12.73 30.35 -20.00
C GLY A 44 -11.26 30.44 -20.37
N ALA A 45 -10.85 31.59 -20.85
CA ALA A 45 -9.46 31.95 -21.05
C ALA A 45 -8.70 31.40 -19.81
N ARG A 46 -7.69 30.54 -20.02
CA ARG A 46 -6.81 30.12 -18.92
C ARG A 46 -6.33 31.40 -18.26
N ASN A 47 -6.83 31.63 -17.06
CA ASN A 47 -6.48 32.81 -16.29
C ASN A 47 -4.95 32.81 -16.12
N ASN A 48 -4.29 33.87 -16.59
CA ASN A 48 -2.90 34.17 -16.25
C ASN A 48 -2.74 34.52 -14.74
N GLY A 49 -3.69 34.10 -13.92
CA GLY A 49 -3.67 34.27 -12.48
C GLY A 49 -2.61 33.39 -11.79
N PRO A 50 -2.35 33.64 -10.51
CA PRO A 50 -1.45 32.84 -9.70
C PRO A 50 -1.89 31.37 -9.69
N MET A 51 -1.02 30.46 -10.12
CA MET A 51 -1.29 29.03 -10.10
C MET A 51 -0.34 28.32 -9.16
N LYS A 52 -0.87 27.37 -8.36
CA LYS A 52 -0.07 26.55 -7.47
C LYS A 52 0.93 25.69 -8.27
N GLY A 53 2.16 25.57 -7.74
CA GLY A 53 3.20 24.72 -8.31
C GLY A 53 2.84 23.24 -8.27
N ALA A 54 3.50 22.46 -9.10
CA ALA A 54 3.33 21.02 -9.13
C ALA A 54 3.82 20.37 -7.83
N ASN A 55 3.17 19.28 -7.43
CA ASN A 55 3.63 18.47 -6.32
C ASN A 55 4.81 17.59 -6.75
N ILE A 56 5.79 17.44 -5.85
CA ILE A 56 6.91 16.52 -6.01
C ILE A 56 6.55 15.23 -5.29
N ARG A 57 6.77 14.09 -5.95
CA ARG A 57 6.62 12.77 -5.34
C ARG A 57 7.99 12.15 -5.12
N THR A 58 8.17 11.56 -3.96
CA THR A 58 9.39 10.83 -3.59
C THR A 58 8.99 9.66 -2.69
N SER A 59 9.88 8.69 -2.52
CA SER A 59 9.65 7.55 -1.65
C SER A 59 10.72 7.47 -0.57
N VAL A 60 10.36 6.88 0.55
CA VAL A 60 11.27 6.62 1.66
C VAL A 60 11.09 5.18 2.13
N HIS A 61 12.21 4.48 2.35
CA HIS A 61 12.20 3.12 2.89
C HIS A 61 12.36 3.17 4.41
N ILE A 62 11.48 2.46 5.09
CA ILE A 62 11.51 2.30 6.54
C ILE A 62 11.44 0.82 6.92
N THR A 63 11.89 0.48 8.13
CA THR A 63 11.74 -0.86 8.67
C THR A 63 10.31 -1.10 9.18
N PHE A 64 10.00 -2.34 9.50
CA PHE A 64 8.71 -2.71 10.06
C PHE A 64 8.47 -2.02 11.41
N GLU A 65 9.48 -2.02 12.29
CA GLU A 65 9.44 -1.39 13.60
C GLU A 65 9.26 0.13 13.48
N GLU A 66 9.96 0.77 12.54
CA GLU A 66 9.80 2.19 12.26
C GLU A 66 8.38 2.53 11.77
N ALA A 67 7.73 1.62 11.04
CA ALA A 67 6.34 1.80 10.64
C ALA A 67 5.37 1.66 11.83
N VAL A 68 5.66 0.75 12.78
CA VAL A 68 4.84 0.53 13.98
C VAL A 68 4.94 1.72 14.94
N PHE A 69 6.16 2.17 15.25
CA PHE A 69 6.40 3.19 16.28
C PHE A 69 6.46 4.62 15.74
N GLY A 70 6.56 4.77 14.42
CA GLY A 70 6.86 6.05 13.79
C GLY A 70 8.33 6.41 13.87
N CYS A 71 8.79 7.24 12.96
CA CYS A 71 10.18 7.68 12.92
C CYS A 71 10.33 9.02 12.23
N LYS A 72 11.52 9.63 12.37
CA LYS A 72 11.95 10.78 11.60
C LYS A 72 13.01 10.34 10.61
N LYS A 73 12.75 10.59 9.32
CA LYS A 73 13.71 10.26 8.24
C LYS A 73 14.13 11.51 7.52
N GLU A 74 15.40 11.56 7.14
CA GLU A 74 15.92 12.61 6.28
C GLU A 74 15.85 12.17 4.82
N ILE A 75 15.35 13.06 3.98
CA ILE A 75 15.29 12.87 2.54
C ILE A 75 16.02 13.99 1.81
N ASP A 76 16.79 13.64 0.80
CA ASP A 76 17.45 14.60 -0.06
C ASP A 76 16.58 14.86 -1.29
N LEU A 77 16.14 16.09 -1.47
CA LEU A 77 15.31 16.52 -2.58
C LEU A 77 16.02 17.59 -3.40
N THR A 78 15.90 17.47 -4.73
CA THR A 78 16.27 18.54 -5.62
C THR A 78 15.06 19.43 -5.86
N VAL A 79 15.05 20.61 -5.24
CA VAL A 79 13.97 21.58 -5.36
C VAL A 79 14.42 22.78 -6.18
N LYS A 80 13.51 23.40 -6.92
CA LYS A 80 13.78 24.63 -7.63
C LYS A 80 13.64 25.80 -6.69
N GLU A 81 14.73 26.52 -6.49
CA GLU A 81 14.77 27.75 -5.71
C GLU A 81 14.81 28.97 -6.64
N THR A 82 14.25 30.08 -6.18
CA THR A 82 14.27 31.33 -6.93
C THR A 82 15.73 31.77 -7.15
N CYS A 83 16.07 32.04 -8.39
CA CYS A 83 17.39 32.51 -8.74
C CYS A 83 17.69 33.85 -8.04
N LYS A 84 18.72 33.90 -7.23
CA LYS A 84 19.11 35.10 -6.47
C LYS A 84 19.57 36.24 -7.37
N THR A 85 20.15 35.93 -8.54
CA THR A 85 20.73 36.88 -9.47
C THR A 85 19.66 37.67 -10.21
N CYS A 86 18.56 37.04 -10.59
CA CYS A 86 17.47 37.71 -11.32
C CYS A 86 16.17 37.80 -10.49
N ASN A 87 16.16 37.38 -9.22
CA ASN A 87 14.98 37.37 -8.36
C ASN A 87 13.73 36.74 -9.03
N GLY A 88 13.96 35.64 -9.77
CA GLY A 88 12.88 34.91 -10.43
C GLY A 88 12.42 35.45 -11.77
N SER A 89 12.93 36.60 -12.24
CA SER A 89 12.52 37.19 -13.53
C SER A 89 13.01 36.39 -14.75
N GLY A 90 14.10 35.65 -14.60
CA GLY A 90 14.78 34.96 -15.70
C GLY A 90 15.61 35.88 -16.59
N ALA A 91 15.46 37.20 -16.46
CA ALA A 91 16.18 38.20 -17.24
C ALA A 91 17.54 38.56 -16.59
N LYS A 92 18.48 38.99 -17.38
CA LYS A 92 19.77 39.49 -16.91
C LYS A 92 19.55 40.69 -15.96
N PRO A 93 20.31 40.79 -14.85
CA PRO A 93 20.25 41.97 -13.99
C PRO A 93 20.35 43.29 -14.78
N GLY A 94 19.45 44.23 -14.49
CA GLY A 94 19.33 45.48 -15.24
C GLY A 94 18.42 45.42 -16.47
N THR A 95 17.91 44.26 -16.84
CA THR A 95 16.91 44.09 -17.90
C THR A 95 15.61 43.47 -17.32
N SER A 96 14.51 43.65 -18.02
CA SER A 96 13.21 43.11 -17.65
C SER A 96 12.58 42.29 -18.75
N PRO A 97 11.75 41.30 -18.43
CA PRO A 97 10.98 40.57 -19.44
C PRO A 97 10.02 41.51 -20.16
N GLU A 98 10.01 41.49 -21.49
CA GLU A 98 9.11 42.29 -22.34
C GLU A 98 7.81 41.53 -22.59
N THR A 99 6.71 42.26 -22.81
CA THR A 99 5.45 41.65 -23.21
C THR A 99 5.59 41.04 -24.61
N CYS A 100 5.17 39.80 -24.77
CA CYS A 100 5.21 39.10 -26.05
C CYS A 100 4.33 39.81 -27.07
N THR A 101 4.92 40.33 -28.15
CA THR A 101 4.23 41.07 -29.22
C THR A 101 3.23 40.19 -29.97
N LYS A 102 3.54 38.90 -30.15
CA LYS A 102 2.71 37.97 -30.93
C LYS A 102 1.37 37.64 -30.25
N CYS A 103 1.34 37.53 -28.96
CA CYS A 103 0.12 37.23 -28.19
C CYS A 103 -0.39 38.41 -27.38
N GLY A 104 0.29 39.57 -27.40
CA GLY A 104 -0.08 40.73 -26.58
C GLY A 104 -0.12 40.44 -25.08
N GLY A 105 0.77 39.57 -24.58
CA GLY A 105 0.80 39.15 -23.16
C GLY A 105 -0.16 38.05 -22.78
N LYS A 106 -1.03 37.59 -23.68
CA LYS A 106 -2.05 36.58 -23.39
C LYS A 106 -1.53 35.14 -23.25
N GLY A 107 -0.30 34.86 -23.72
CA GLY A 107 0.30 33.55 -23.72
C GLY A 107 -0.28 32.58 -24.75
N GLN A 108 -1.34 32.97 -25.46
CA GLN A 108 -2.05 32.15 -26.43
C GLN A 108 -2.33 32.93 -27.68
N VAL A 109 -2.36 32.24 -28.81
CA VAL A 109 -2.75 32.81 -30.12
C VAL A 109 -3.99 32.06 -30.62
N VAL A 110 -4.91 32.81 -31.22
CA VAL A 110 -6.15 32.27 -31.78
C VAL A 110 -5.97 32.17 -33.26
N PHE A 111 -6.02 30.96 -33.81
CA PHE A 111 -6.08 30.73 -35.24
C PHE A 111 -7.54 30.53 -35.65
N THR A 112 -8.00 31.33 -36.58
CA THR A 112 -9.34 31.19 -37.14
C THR A 112 -9.20 30.49 -38.49
N GLN A 113 -9.74 29.31 -38.61
CA GLN A 113 -9.75 28.52 -39.84
C GLN A 113 -11.17 28.49 -40.39
N GLN A 114 -11.36 28.90 -41.60
CA GLN A 114 -12.62 28.73 -42.32
C GLN A 114 -12.68 27.31 -42.87
N SER A 115 -13.67 26.56 -42.44
CA SER A 115 -14.00 25.20 -42.90
C SER A 115 -15.32 25.25 -43.67
N PHE A 116 -15.58 24.29 -44.52
CA PHE A 116 -16.82 24.15 -45.29
C PHE A 116 -18.10 24.17 -44.42
N PHE A 117 -17.94 23.84 -43.11
CA PHE A 117 -19.02 23.82 -42.12
C PHE A 117 -19.03 25.02 -41.14
N GLY A 118 -18.25 26.07 -41.45
CA GLY A 118 -18.20 27.26 -40.61
C GLY A 118 -16.79 27.63 -40.13
N THR A 119 -16.72 28.70 -39.36
CA THR A 119 -15.48 29.22 -38.81
C THR A 119 -15.09 28.51 -37.52
N VAL A 120 -13.98 27.77 -37.54
CA VAL A 120 -13.43 27.12 -36.35
C VAL A 120 -12.34 27.99 -35.73
N ARG A 121 -12.50 28.35 -34.47
CA ARG A 121 -11.46 29.07 -33.70
C ARG A 121 -10.65 28.05 -32.91
N ASN A 122 -9.37 27.93 -33.20
CA ASN A 122 -8.43 27.08 -32.50
C ASN A 122 -7.49 27.95 -31.67
N VAL A 123 -7.45 27.68 -30.36
CA VAL A 123 -6.59 28.39 -29.40
C VAL A 123 -5.35 27.54 -29.15
N GLN A 124 -4.18 28.07 -29.51
CA GLN A 124 -2.89 27.40 -29.31
C GLN A 124 -1.99 28.20 -28.38
N THR A 125 -1.10 27.50 -27.65
CA THR A 125 -0.05 28.17 -26.88
C THR A 125 0.83 28.97 -27.80
N CYS A 126 1.10 30.24 -27.45
CA CYS A 126 1.96 31.10 -28.23
C CYS A 126 3.36 30.48 -28.36
N PRO A 127 3.87 30.24 -29.60
CA PRO A 127 5.17 29.61 -29.80
C PRO A 127 6.34 30.46 -29.32
N ASP A 128 6.22 31.78 -29.36
CA ASP A 128 7.31 32.67 -29.00
C ASP A 128 7.53 32.80 -27.52
N CYS A 129 6.47 32.87 -26.70
CA CYS A 129 6.55 32.95 -25.25
C CYS A 129 6.22 31.64 -24.52
N GLN A 130 5.86 30.62 -25.27
CA GLN A 130 5.51 29.29 -24.70
C GLN A 130 4.47 29.34 -23.55
N GLY A 131 3.52 30.26 -23.67
CA GLY A 131 2.44 30.41 -22.70
C GLY A 131 2.70 31.43 -21.60
N THR A 132 3.91 31.94 -21.42
CA THR A 132 4.26 32.90 -20.35
C THR A 132 3.73 34.33 -20.60
N GLY A 133 3.38 34.67 -21.81
CA GLY A 133 2.99 36.05 -22.22
C GLY A 133 4.15 37.04 -22.24
N LYS A 134 5.35 36.60 -21.84
CA LYS A 134 6.55 37.47 -21.76
C LYS A 134 7.70 36.83 -22.53
N VAL A 135 8.57 37.64 -23.08
CA VAL A 135 9.78 37.25 -23.82
C VAL A 135 10.99 37.84 -23.12
N ILE A 136 12.00 37.04 -22.89
CA ILE A 136 13.27 37.47 -22.30
C ILE A 136 14.32 37.53 -23.41
N LYS A 137 14.76 38.73 -23.77
CA LYS A 137 15.82 38.93 -24.76
C LYS A 137 17.18 38.53 -24.18
N ASP A 138 17.52 39.12 -23.02
CA ASP A 138 18.77 38.86 -22.34
C ASP A 138 18.50 37.92 -21.18
N LYS A 139 18.89 36.67 -21.35
CA LYS A 139 18.68 35.63 -20.34
C LYS A 139 19.68 35.77 -19.17
N CYS A 140 19.21 35.59 -17.96
CA CYS A 140 20.07 35.50 -16.78
C CYS A 140 21.10 34.36 -16.96
N PRO A 141 22.41 34.63 -16.72
CA PRO A 141 23.47 33.65 -16.94
C PRO A 141 23.32 32.43 -16.02
N ASP A 142 22.86 32.61 -14.79
CA ASP A 142 22.78 31.53 -13.79
C ASP A 142 21.61 30.58 -14.01
N CYS A 143 20.42 31.14 -14.24
CA CYS A 143 19.21 30.32 -14.45
C CYS A 143 18.85 30.09 -15.91
N ARG A 144 19.57 30.72 -16.86
CA ARG A 144 19.36 30.59 -18.32
C ARG A 144 17.94 30.91 -18.78
N GLY A 145 17.30 31.84 -18.10
CA GLY A 145 15.95 32.30 -18.44
C GLY A 145 14.82 31.61 -17.65
N THR A 146 15.10 30.61 -16.85
CA THR A 146 14.05 29.88 -16.10
C THR A 146 13.55 30.60 -14.86
N GLY A 147 14.32 31.53 -14.30
CA GLY A 147 14.05 32.20 -13.05
C GLY A 147 14.35 31.36 -11.80
N TYR A 148 14.69 30.08 -11.98
CA TYR A 148 14.91 29.13 -10.88
C TYR A 148 16.20 28.34 -11.06
N ILE A 149 16.80 27.94 -9.92
CA ILE A 149 18.02 27.12 -9.88
C ILE A 149 17.71 25.84 -9.10
N PRO A 150 18.06 24.65 -9.62
CA PRO A 150 17.90 23.43 -8.88
C PRO A 150 18.90 23.39 -7.72
N MET A 151 18.42 23.18 -6.50
CA MET A 151 19.23 23.04 -5.28
C MET A 151 18.87 21.74 -4.57
N LYS A 152 19.90 20.99 -4.16
CA LYS A 152 19.71 19.84 -3.28
C LYS A 152 19.50 20.34 -1.85
N LYS A 153 18.38 19.95 -1.25
CA LYS A 153 18.06 20.28 0.15
C LYS A 153 17.67 19.01 0.89
N ARG A 154 18.09 18.96 2.14
CA ARG A 154 17.73 17.88 3.05
C ARG A 154 16.55 18.30 3.91
N TYR A 155 15.55 17.46 3.98
CA TYR A 155 14.33 17.68 4.74
C TYR A 155 14.09 16.51 5.69
N ALA A 156 13.75 16.82 6.95
CA ALA A 156 13.27 15.83 7.89
C ALA A 156 11.77 15.59 7.65
N VAL A 157 11.41 14.32 7.50
CA VAL A 157 10.02 13.86 7.34
C VAL A 157 9.62 13.14 8.61
N ASP A 158 8.55 13.60 9.23
CA ASP A 158 7.92 12.90 10.34
C ASP A 158 6.95 11.83 9.79
N ILE A 159 7.24 10.59 10.11
CA ILE A 159 6.44 9.43 9.72
C ILE A 159 5.65 9.01 10.95
N PRO A 160 4.31 9.10 10.92
CA PRO A 160 3.49 8.76 12.07
C PRO A 160 3.50 7.26 12.36
N ALA A 161 3.35 6.92 13.65
CA ALA A 161 3.20 5.54 14.09
C ALA A 161 1.96 4.89 13.45
N GLY A 162 2.10 3.62 13.08
CA GLY A 162 1.02 2.87 12.46
C GLY A 162 0.81 3.09 10.97
N ILE A 163 1.69 3.85 10.32
CA ILE A 163 1.64 4.05 8.86
C ILE A 163 1.72 2.72 8.13
N ASP A 164 1.00 2.61 7.02
CA ASP A 164 1.01 1.39 6.21
C ASP A 164 1.85 1.56 4.94
N ASN A 165 2.21 0.43 4.33
CA ASN A 165 2.95 0.41 3.07
C ASN A 165 2.16 1.11 1.96
N GLY A 166 2.82 1.97 1.17
CA GLY A 166 2.20 2.73 0.10
C GLY A 166 1.44 3.98 0.55
N GLN A 167 1.31 4.24 1.85
CA GLN A 167 0.74 5.49 2.33
C GLN A 167 1.70 6.66 2.14
N SER A 168 1.15 7.86 1.94
CA SER A 168 1.95 9.05 1.68
C SER A 168 1.80 10.09 2.78
N THR A 169 2.92 10.63 3.23
CA THR A 169 2.98 11.81 4.10
C THR A 169 3.15 13.07 3.26
N ARG A 170 2.38 14.10 3.56
CA ARG A 170 2.41 15.38 2.84
C ARG A 170 3.24 16.42 3.59
N MET A 171 4.19 17.03 2.89
CA MET A 171 4.97 18.17 3.36
C MET A 171 4.54 19.41 2.56
N PRO A 172 3.77 20.32 3.17
CA PRO A 172 3.18 21.46 2.44
C PRO A 172 4.23 22.50 2.05
N GLY A 173 4.05 23.10 0.86
CA GLY A 173 4.87 24.21 0.40
C GLY A 173 6.31 23.92 -0.01
N LEU A 174 6.73 22.65 -0.05
CA LEU A 174 8.09 22.23 -0.40
C LEU A 174 8.21 21.72 -1.85
N GLY A 175 7.11 21.70 -2.59
CA GLY A 175 7.06 21.30 -4.00
C GLY A 175 7.64 22.31 -4.96
N GLU A 176 7.31 22.17 -6.25
CA GLU A 176 7.73 23.09 -7.31
C GLU A 176 7.18 24.50 -7.07
N PRO A 177 7.91 25.54 -7.50
CA PRO A 177 7.41 26.90 -7.42
C PRO A 177 6.14 27.09 -8.24
N GLY A 178 5.24 27.93 -7.75
CA GLY A 178 4.03 28.31 -8.47
C GLY A 178 4.32 29.21 -9.67
N VAL A 179 3.36 29.29 -10.57
CA VAL A 179 3.43 30.15 -11.75
C VAL A 179 2.72 31.47 -11.45
N ASN A 180 3.21 32.57 -12.02
CA ASN A 180 2.63 33.93 -11.88
C ASN A 180 2.44 34.36 -10.40
N GLY A 181 3.39 34.06 -9.53
CA GLY A 181 3.31 34.39 -8.09
C GLY A 181 2.40 33.46 -7.28
N GLY A 182 1.99 32.33 -7.82
CA GLY A 182 1.23 31.32 -7.10
C GLY A 182 2.05 30.62 -6.00
N PRO A 183 1.39 29.97 -5.04
CA PRO A 183 2.08 29.24 -3.96
C PRO A 183 2.83 28.03 -4.52
N ARG A 184 3.83 27.58 -3.79
CA ARG A 184 4.55 26.33 -4.11
C ARG A 184 3.61 25.14 -3.99
N GLY A 185 3.94 24.07 -4.72
CA GLY A 185 3.33 22.76 -4.54
C GLY A 185 3.73 22.12 -3.20
N ASP A 186 3.37 20.87 -3.04
CA ASP A 186 3.69 20.08 -1.86
C ASP A 186 4.65 18.94 -2.23
N VAL A 187 5.35 18.40 -1.24
CA VAL A 187 6.07 17.12 -1.39
C VAL A 187 5.20 16.02 -0.82
N LEU A 188 4.98 14.98 -1.62
CA LEU A 188 4.30 13.76 -1.21
C LEU A 188 5.35 12.67 -1.06
N VAL A 189 5.56 12.23 0.17
CA VAL A 189 6.55 11.20 0.51
C VAL A 189 5.80 9.89 0.68
N GLU A 190 5.95 8.98 -0.27
CA GLU A 190 5.40 7.64 -0.21
C GLU A 190 6.27 6.77 0.69
N VAL A 191 5.66 6.08 1.63
CA VAL A 191 6.36 5.22 2.58
C VAL A 191 6.36 3.79 2.07
N ILE A 192 7.56 3.21 1.95
CA ILE A 192 7.78 1.82 1.57
C ILE A 192 8.27 1.07 2.80
N VAL A 193 7.44 0.18 3.33
CA VAL A 193 7.77 -0.62 4.52
C VAL A 193 8.50 -1.89 4.11
N GLY A 194 9.67 -2.11 4.69
CA GLY A 194 10.45 -3.33 4.52
C GLY A 194 9.75 -4.56 5.11
N ARG A 195 9.94 -5.72 4.49
CA ARG A 195 9.43 -6.98 5.04
C ARG A 195 10.21 -7.35 6.30
N HIS A 196 9.48 -7.82 7.32
CA HIS A 196 10.10 -8.36 8.53
C HIS A 196 10.19 -9.90 8.44
N PRO A 197 11.28 -10.55 8.93
CA PRO A 197 11.45 -12.00 8.82
C PRO A 197 10.44 -12.80 9.66
N ILE A 198 9.97 -12.24 10.78
CA ILE A 198 9.09 -12.92 11.74
C ILE A 198 7.66 -12.40 11.65
N PHE A 199 7.48 -11.08 11.53
CA PHE A 199 6.19 -10.42 11.62
C PHE A 199 5.56 -10.18 10.26
N GLN A 200 4.27 -10.49 10.16
CA GLN A 200 3.41 -10.14 9.04
C GLN A 200 2.29 -9.24 9.54
N ARG A 201 2.03 -8.15 8.82
CA ARG A 201 0.99 -7.20 9.18
C ARG A 201 -0.23 -7.40 8.30
N GLN A 202 -1.42 -7.36 8.91
CA GLN A 202 -2.70 -7.22 8.24
C GLN A 202 -3.49 -6.12 8.98
N ASP A 203 -3.70 -5.00 8.32
CA ASP A 203 -4.29 -3.79 8.91
C ASP A 203 -3.57 -3.33 10.19
N PHE A 204 -4.19 -3.52 11.36
CA PHE A 204 -3.61 -3.20 12.67
C PHE A 204 -3.09 -4.43 13.42
N ASP A 205 -3.37 -5.61 12.91
CA ASP A 205 -2.95 -6.85 13.56
C ASP A 205 -1.61 -7.35 13.03
N ILE A 206 -0.87 -8.03 13.90
CA ILE A 206 0.41 -8.65 13.59
C ILE A 206 0.24 -10.16 13.68
N PHE A 207 0.85 -10.88 12.76
CA PHE A 207 0.87 -12.34 12.72
C PHE A 207 2.30 -12.81 12.78
N SER A 208 2.54 -13.84 13.60
CA SER A 208 3.84 -14.52 13.66
C SER A 208 3.66 -16.02 13.93
N THR A 209 4.71 -16.78 13.66
CA THR A 209 4.77 -18.21 13.94
C THR A 209 5.90 -18.47 14.92
N VAL A 210 5.61 -19.20 15.99
CA VAL A 210 6.57 -19.55 17.02
C VAL A 210 6.71 -21.06 17.09
N PRO A 211 7.90 -21.62 16.83
CA PRO A 211 8.14 -23.03 17.00
C PRO A 211 8.22 -23.39 18.48
N ILE A 212 7.55 -24.47 18.88
CA ILE A 212 7.62 -25.06 20.22
C ILE A 212 8.06 -26.51 20.12
N SER A 213 8.73 -27.02 21.15
CA SER A 213 9.11 -28.44 21.19
C SER A 213 7.90 -29.32 21.47
N PHE A 214 7.97 -30.57 21.02
CA PHE A 214 6.96 -31.58 21.35
C PHE A 214 6.75 -31.75 22.88
N ALA A 215 7.84 -31.65 23.64
CA ALA A 215 7.75 -31.76 25.11
C ALA A 215 6.94 -30.61 25.71
N VAL A 216 7.16 -29.37 25.27
CA VAL A 216 6.38 -28.21 25.72
C VAL A 216 4.93 -28.31 25.27
N ALA A 217 4.68 -28.79 24.07
CA ALA A 217 3.32 -28.99 23.58
C ALA A 217 2.54 -30.03 24.39
N ALA A 218 3.21 -31.14 24.76
CA ALA A 218 2.59 -32.24 25.49
C ALA A 218 2.41 -31.93 26.97
N LEU A 219 3.44 -31.41 27.63
CA LEU A 219 3.49 -31.21 29.06
C LEU A 219 3.03 -29.84 29.55
N GLY A 220 2.99 -28.86 28.61
CA GLY A 220 2.86 -27.48 28.97
C GLY A 220 4.21 -26.84 29.31
N GLY A 221 4.21 -25.53 29.51
CA GLY A 221 5.39 -24.80 29.94
C GLY A 221 5.46 -23.40 29.37
N GLU A 222 6.43 -22.63 29.83
CA GLU A 222 6.63 -21.26 29.43
C GLU A 222 7.40 -21.17 28.11
N VAL A 223 6.90 -20.30 27.19
CA VAL A 223 7.52 -20.01 25.91
C VAL A 223 7.74 -18.51 25.78
N LEU A 224 8.92 -18.13 25.33
CA LEU A 224 9.26 -16.74 25.06
C LEU A 224 8.83 -16.38 23.64
N ILE A 225 7.94 -15.39 23.53
CA ILE A 225 7.40 -14.92 22.26
C ILE A 225 7.96 -13.55 21.96
N ASP A 226 8.55 -13.38 20.78
CA ASP A 226 8.97 -12.08 20.30
C ASP A 226 7.75 -11.28 19.85
N THR A 227 7.64 -10.05 20.35
CA THR A 227 6.63 -9.07 19.93
C THR A 227 7.32 -7.78 19.51
N VAL A 228 6.61 -6.89 18.85
CA VAL A 228 7.16 -5.58 18.47
C VAL A 228 7.56 -4.72 19.66
N ASP A 229 6.97 -4.93 20.84
CA ASP A 229 7.30 -4.22 22.08
C ASP A 229 8.40 -4.90 22.91
N GLY A 230 8.93 -6.03 22.44
CA GLY A 230 9.88 -6.86 23.15
C GLY A 230 9.36 -8.28 23.38
N LYS A 231 10.01 -9.01 24.27
CA LYS A 231 9.71 -10.41 24.53
C LYS A 231 8.62 -10.55 25.60
N VAL A 232 7.69 -11.48 25.37
CA VAL A 232 6.60 -11.80 26.30
C VAL A 232 6.67 -13.29 26.63
N VAL A 233 6.58 -13.63 27.89
CA VAL A 233 6.45 -15.01 28.36
C VAL A 233 4.99 -15.43 28.25
N TYR A 234 4.75 -16.56 27.62
CA TYR A 234 3.42 -17.16 27.47
C TYR A 234 3.41 -18.57 28.03
N ASP A 235 2.43 -18.90 28.86
CA ASP A 235 2.24 -20.23 29.43
C ASP A 235 1.41 -21.08 28.46
N VAL A 236 2.07 -22.07 27.86
CA VAL A 236 1.48 -23.05 26.95
C VAL A 236 0.82 -24.14 27.74
N LYS A 237 -0.46 -24.40 27.51
CA LYS A 237 -1.21 -25.46 28.18
C LYS A 237 -0.77 -26.84 27.68
N ALA A 238 -0.76 -27.81 28.58
CA ALA A 238 -0.50 -29.22 28.23
C ALA A 238 -1.52 -29.70 27.16
N GLY A 239 -1.03 -30.47 26.19
CA GLY A 239 -1.85 -30.97 25.07
C GLY A 239 -2.10 -29.96 23.96
N THR A 240 -1.36 -28.88 23.91
CA THR A 240 -1.46 -27.87 22.83
C THR A 240 -1.07 -28.49 21.49
N GLN A 241 -1.96 -28.38 20.51
CA GLN A 241 -1.74 -28.89 19.15
C GLN A 241 -1.00 -27.89 18.27
N THR A 242 -0.36 -28.42 17.21
CA THR A 242 0.22 -27.56 16.17
C THR A 242 -0.86 -26.68 15.55
N ASP A 243 -0.45 -25.50 15.02
CA ASP A 243 -1.33 -24.47 14.45
C ASP A 243 -2.32 -23.83 15.44
N THR A 244 -2.13 -24.08 16.75
CA THR A 244 -2.89 -23.35 17.77
C THR A 244 -2.57 -21.86 17.72
N LYS A 245 -3.62 -21.05 17.58
CA LYS A 245 -3.50 -19.58 17.53
C LYS A 245 -3.77 -18.98 18.89
N ILE A 246 -2.86 -18.14 19.35
CA ILE A 246 -2.99 -17.35 20.56
C ILE A 246 -3.07 -15.88 20.23
N ARG A 247 -3.81 -15.11 20.99
CA ARG A 247 -4.01 -13.68 20.81
C ARG A 247 -3.38 -12.90 21.94
N LEU A 248 -2.38 -12.11 21.63
CA LEU A 248 -1.76 -11.16 22.55
C LEU A 248 -2.41 -9.79 22.35
N ARG A 249 -3.33 -9.44 23.25
CA ARG A 249 -4.13 -8.21 23.13
C ARG A 249 -3.27 -6.96 23.21
N GLY A 250 -3.55 -5.98 22.33
CA GLY A 250 -2.87 -4.71 22.30
C GLY A 250 -1.39 -4.77 21.90
N LYS A 251 -0.92 -5.88 21.33
CA LYS A 251 0.46 -6.07 20.86
C LYS A 251 0.60 -5.96 19.34
N GLY A 252 -0.42 -5.45 18.67
CA GLY A 252 -0.41 -5.13 17.25
C GLY A 252 0.12 -3.74 16.93
N VAL A 253 -0.28 -3.20 15.77
CA VAL A 253 0.11 -1.89 15.26
C VAL A 253 -0.86 -0.82 15.79
N PRO A 254 -0.37 0.34 16.24
CA PRO A 254 -1.23 1.44 16.65
C PRO A 254 -1.93 2.06 15.42
N SER A 255 -3.11 2.61 15.62
CA SER A 255 -3.80 3.35 14.58
C SER A 255 -3.18 4.74 14.41
N TRP A 256 -2.85 5.12 13.19
CA TRP A 256 -2.30 6.45 12.88
C TRP A 256 -3.32 7.58 13.13
N ARG A 257 -4.63 7.25 13.16
CA ARG A 257 -5.70 8.22 13.44
C ARG A 257 -5.98 8.40 14.93
N ASN A 258 -5.93 7.31 15.69
CA ASN A 258 -6.17 7.32 17.12
C ASN A 258 -5.12 6.44 17.81
N LYS A 259 -4.21 7.08 18.53
CA LYS A 259 -3.08 6.41 19.21
C LYS A 259 -3.52 5.46 20.32
N ASP A 260 -4.74 5.64 20.86
CA ASP A 260 -5.30 4.80 21.91
C ASP A 260 -5.84 3.46 21.38
N VAL A 261 -6.03 3.39 20.05
CA VAL A 261 -6.49 2.17 19.39
C VAL A 261 -5.28 1.43 18.84
N ARG A 262 -5.10 0.20 19.29
CA ARG A 262 -4.03 -0.68 18.86
C ARG A 262 -4.60 -2.05 18.52
N GLY A 263 -4.10 -2.68 17.46
CA GLY A 263 -4.45 -4.04 17.10
C GLY A 263 -3.83 -5.08 18.02
N ASP A 264 -3.98 -6.34 17.68
CA ASP A 264 -3.51 -7.48 18.44
C ASP A 264 -2.40 -8.21 17.69
N HIS A 265 -1.67 -9.04 18.43
CA HIS A 265 -0.69 -9.93 17.85
C HIS A 265 -1.19 -11.36 17.94
N TYR A 266 -1.42 -11.96 16.78
CA TYR A 266 -1.81 -13.37 16.63
C TYR A 266 -0.58 -14.22 16.40
N VAL A 267 -0.31 -15.12 17.33
CA VAL A 267 0.84 -16.03 17.29
C VAL A 267 0.34 -17.43 17.00
N THR A 268 0.88 -18.06 15.97
CA THR A 268 0.61 -19.46 15.65
C THR A 268 1.72 -20.33 16.26
N LEU A 269 1.36 -21.21 17.16
CA LEU A 269 2.29 -22.19 17.75
C LEU A 269 2.43 -23.38 16.81
N VAL A 270 3.67 -23.69 16.42
CA VAL A 270 3.96 -24.83 15.55
C VAL A 270 4.87 -25.81 16.28
N VAL A 271 4.38 -27.05 16.43
CA VAL A 271 5.19 -28.10 17.05
C VAL A 271 6.29 -28.52 16.10
N GLN A 272 7.55 -28.30 16.50
CA GLN A 272 8.71 -28.66 15.73
C GLN A 272 9.30 -30.00 16.21
N THR A 273 9.40 -30.95 15.30
CA THR A 273 10.08 -32.22 15.54
C THR A 273 11.58 -32.03 15.35
N PRO A 274 12.42 -32.44 16.28
CA PRO A 274 13.87 -32.31 16.17
C PRO A 274 14.44 -33.22 15.10
N ASP A 275 15.27 -32.70 14.20
CA ASP A 275 15.91 -33.44 13.11
C ASP A 275 16.99 -34.41 13.63
N LYS A 276 17.69 -34.03 14.71
CA LYS A 276 18.83 -34.75 15.25
C LYS A 276 18.57 -35.09 16.72
N LEU A 277 18.47 -36.37 17.01
CA LEU A 277 18.31 -36.87 18.37
C LEU A 277 19.54 -37.62 18.80
N LYS A 278 19.96 -37.41 20.06
CA LYS A 278 20.97 -38.24 20.71
C LYS A 278 20.42 -39.68 20.92
N PRO A 279 21.30 -40.72 21.01
CA PRO A 279 20.86 -42.11 21.20
C PRO A 279 19.93 -42.29 22.40
N GLU A 280 20.26 -41.64 23.52
CA GLU A 280 19.47 -41.67 24.76
C GLU A 280 18.04 -41.11 24.56
N ALA A 281 17.93 -39.97 23.84
CA ALA A 281 16.63 -39.36 23.56
C ALA A 281 15.76 -40.24 22.64
N LYS A 282 16.41 -40.96 21.68
CA LYS A 282 15.70 -41.92 20.83
C LYS A 282 15.11 -43.08 21.65
N GLU A 283 15.84 -43.56 22.62
CA GLU A 283 15.39 -44.65 23.47
C GLU A 283 14.22 -44.23 24.38
N LEU A 284 14.30 -43.01 24.98
CA LEU A 284 13.19 -42.44 25.73
C LEU A 284 11.93 -42.25 24.89
N LEU A 285 12.07 -41.80 23.64
CA LEU A 285 10.92 -41.65 22.73
C LEU A 285 10.29 -42.99 22.35
N LYS A 286 11.08 -44.08 22.20
CA LYS A 286 10.53 -45.41 21.98
C LYS A 286 9.76 -45.92 23.22
N GLN A 287 10.29 -45.66 24.41
CA GLN A 287 9.59 -46.00 25.66
C GLN A 287 8.29 -45.21 25.79
N PHE A 288 8.32 -43.91 25.45
CA PHE A 288 7.12 -43.06 25.41
C PHE A 288 6.06 -43.62 24.46
N ASP A 289 6.44 -43.97 23.22
CA ASP A 289 5.54 -44.54 22.21
C ASP A 289 4.93 -45.88 22.70
N ALA A 290 5.74 -46.72 23.37
CA ALA A 290 5.25 -47.96 23.95
C ALA A 290 4.25 -47.77 25.09
N LEU A 291 4.41 -46.71 25.90
CA LEU A 291 3.54 -46.39 27.03
C LEU A 291 2.23 -45.71 26.61
N THR A 292 2.28 -44.82 25.64
CA THR A 292 1.10 -44.06 25.17
C THR A 292 0.21 -44.90 24.26
N GLY A 293 0.80 -45.84 23.51
CA GLY A 293 0.06 -46.65 22.55
C GLY A 293 -0.52 -45.86 21.35
N ASP A 294 -0.21 -44.56 21.25
CA ASP A 294 -0.78 -43.60 20.29
C ASP A 294 -0.08 -43.67 18.93
N SER A 295 0.29 -44.85 18.46
CA SER A 295 0.89 -45.04 17.15
C SER A 295 -0.15 -44.84 16.03
N LEU A 296 -0.67 -43.63 15.92
CA LEU A 296 -1.65 -43.21 14.89
C LEU A 296 -1.18 -43.63 13.52
N ASN A 297 -1.89 -44.57 12.87
CA ASN A 297 -1.59 -45.05 11.52
C ASN A 297 -0.17 -45.59 11.27
N ALA A 298 0.64 -45.79 12.31
CA ALA A 298 1.95 -46.43 12.15
C ALA A 298 1.76 -47.94 11.96
N VAL A 299 2.41 -48.47 10.93
CA VAL A 299 2.44 -49.92 10.69
C VAL A 299 3.24 -50.58 11.82
N LYS A 300 2.59 -51.27 12.74
CA LYS A 300 3.28 -52.09 13.72
C LYS A 300 4.09 -53.15 12.98
N LYS A 301 5.42 -53.11 13.08
CA LYS A 301 6.24 -54.22 12.62
C LYS A 301 5.80 -55.43 13.45
N ALA A 302 5.21 -56.43 12.81
CA ALA A 302 4.93 -57.69 13.44
C ALA A 302 6.23 -58.22 14.03
N THR A 303 6.31 -58.29 15.37
CA THR A 303 7.31 -59.07 16.07
C THR A 303 7.10 -60.50 15.58
N GLU A 304 8.14 -61.10 15.07
CA GLU A 304 8.18 -62.51 14.64
C GLU A 304 7.70 -63.42 15.77
N SER A 305 6.43 -63.77 15.68
CA SER A 305 5.89 -64.98 16.31
C SER A 305 4.85 -65.53 15.35
N GLY A 306 5.26 -66.64 14.73
CA GLY A 306 4.66 -67.39 13.66
C GLY A 306 3.15 -67.40 13.58
N GLU A 307 2.70 -67.14 12.36
CA GLU A 307 1.74 -67.98 11.65
C GLU A 307 1.57 -67.39 10.25
N GLY A 308 1.81 -68.26 9.28
CA GLY A 308 1.82 -67.86 7.88
C GLY A 308 0.41 -67.53 7.35
N GLU A 309 0.25 -66.35 6.79
CA GLU A 309 -0.81 -66.09 5.82
C GLU A 309 -0.20 -65.75 4.47
N SER A 310 -0.49 -66.65 3.55
CA SER A 310 -0.09 -66.64 2.15
C SER A 310 -0.58 -65.40 1.45
N ARG A 311 0.36 -64.60 0.93
CA ARG A 311 0.06 -63.53 -0.02
C ARG A 311 -0.17 -64.17 -1.39
N GLU A 312 -1.38 -64.14 -1.86
CA GLU A 312 -1.69 -64.33 -3.27
C GLU A 312 -1.11 -63.19 -4.09
N ASN A 313 -0.17 -63.54 -4.94
CA ASN A 313 0.34 -62.69 -6.00
C ASN A 313 -0.68 -62.58 -7.13
N ASP A 314 -1.36 -61.47 -7.25
CA ASP A 314 -2.08 -61.13 -8.47
C ASP A 314 -1.19 -60.23 -9.36
N SER A 315 -0.46 -60.91 -10.25
CA SER A 315 0.29 -60.31 -11.36
C SER A 315 -0.69 -60.03 -12.49
N ARG A 316 -1.06 -58.79 -12.72
CA ARG A 316 -1.63 -58.32 -13.97
C ARG A 316 -0.80 -57.22 -14.59
N ASP A 317 -0.08 -57.69 -15.53
CA ASP A 317 0.44 -57.22 -16.79
C ASP A 317 -0.03 -55.87 -17.33
N GLY A 318 0.96 -55.17 -17.74
CA GLY A 318 1.20 -54.11 -18.65
C GLY A 318 0.08 -53.39 -19.40
N LYS A 319 0.23 -52.08 -19.48
CA LYS A 319 0.28 -51.38 -20.78
C LYS A 319 0.73 -49.91 -20.61
N LYS A 320 1.91 -49.64 -21.15
CA LYS A 320 2.36 -48.29 -21.49
C LYS A 320 1.39 -47.58 -22.42
N LYS A 321 1.00 -46.34 -22.05
CA LYS A 321 0.63 -45.35 -23.06
C LYS A 321 1.35 -44.04 -22.78
N LYS A 322 2.29 -43.75 -23.67
CA LYS A 322 2.83 -42.41 -23.94
C LYS A 322 1.66 -41.53 -24.43
N PHE A 323 1.55 -40.32 -23.94
CA PHE A 323 0.96 -39.24 -24.71
C PHE A 323 1.76 -37.94 -24.45
N TRP A 324 2.24 -37.44 -25.54
CA TRP A 324 2.83 -36.15 -25.82
C TRP A 324 1.71 -35.08 -25.80
N LYS A 325 1.84 -33.94 -25.25
CA LYS A 325 2.27 -32.64 -25.78
C LYS A 325 2.15 -31.62 -24.66
#